data_7797f088bde078318ad82e7f611ca95c
#
_entry.id   7797f088bde078318ad82e7f611ca95c
#
_cell.length_a   1.000
_cell.length_b   1.000
_cell.length_c   1.000
_cell.angle_alpha   90.00
_cell.angle_beta   90.00
_cell.angle_gamma   90.00
#
_symmetry.space_group_name_H-M   'P 1'
#
loop_
_entity.id
_entity.type
_entity.pdbx_description
1 polymer ?
#
loop_
_entity_poly.entity_id
_entity_poly.type
_entity_poly.pdbx_seq_one_letter_code
_entity_poly.pdbx_strand_id
1 'polypeptide(L)'
;KDGYAELLADPEIEAVIIAVPLHLHAQVAIDAMLAGKHVLTEKLMAKTVAECKLMGRIAKEKNLYLATGHQRHYSVLYDNAVNLIKWGALGELHHIRAQWHRGNLPGRDSWQMPLPGGEIPIGGEEKDRFDKIANGIKSLERQVKAEKDPVAKQMLEGKLAQYIAWDSDKNGGQERALQHGFQDFELPAGHSRSALEELCRWRLWERTGGGLMAELGSHQMDAAGIFCSAL
;
A
#
# COMPACT_ATOMS: atom_id res chain seq x y z
N LYS A 1 11.42 -15.10 -12.90
CA LYS A 1 10.60 -16.02 -12.09
C LYS A 1 9.25 -15.39 -11.87
N ASP A 2 8.22 -16.17 -12.08
CA ASP A 2 6.85 -15.70 -12.28
C ASP A 2 6.10 -15.35 -10.98
N GLY A 3 6.78 -14.63 -10.10
CA GLY A 3 6.15 -13.99 -8.95
C GLY A 3 5.52 -14.99 -7.98
N TYR A 4 4.21 -14.87 -7.79
CA TYR A 4 3.46 -15.66 -6.80
C TYR A 4 2.95 -17.02 -7.33
N ALA A 5 3.17 -17.37 -8.59
CA ALA A 5 2.66 -18.62 -9.18
C ALA A 5 3.21 -19.88 -8.45
N GLU A 6 4.50 -19.87 -8.10
CA GLU A 6 5.12 -20.96 -7.34
C GLU A 6 4.47 -21.11 -5.95
N LEU A 7 4.15 -19.98 -5.29
CA LEU A 7 3.46 -19.96 -4.00
C LEU A 7 2.05 -20.53 -4.12
N LEU A 8 1.32 -20.18 -5.17
CA LEU A 8 -0.04 -20.69 -5.38
C LEU A 8 -0.08 -22.18 -5.72
N ALA A 9 0.98 -22.70 -6.32
CA ALA A 9 1.11 -24.13 -6.64
C ALA A 9 1.45 -25.01 -5.42
N ASP A 10 1.90 -24.42 -4.31
CA ASP A 10 2.27 -25.15 -3.11
C ASP A 10 1.02 -25.68 -2.39
N PRO A 11 0.85 -27.00 -2.23
CA PRO A 11 -0.32 -27.58 -1.55
C PRO A 11 -0.33 -27.35 -0.03
N GLU A 12 0.79 -27.01 0.59
CA GLU A 12 0.86 -26.76 2.03
C GLU A 12 0.34 -25.36 2.39
N ILE A 13 0.23 -24.47 1.42
CA ILE A 13 -0.32 -23.13 1.63
C ILE A 13 -1.85 -23.18 1.49
N GLU A 14 -2.57 -22.91 2.57
CA GLU A 14 -4.04 -22.89 2.60
C GLU A 14 -4.61 -21.48 2.37
N ALA A 15 -3.89 -20.45 2.78
CA ALA A 15 -4.35 -19.06 2.71
C ALA A 15 -3.22 -18.10 2.32
N VAL A 16 -3.59 -16.98 1.69
CA VAL A 16 -2.64 -15.93 1.30
C VAL A 16 -3.10 -14.56 1.78
N ILE A 17 -2.12 -13.74 2.15
CA ILE A 17 -2.32 -12.31 2.45
C ILE A 17 -1.80 -11.51 1.26
N ILE A 18 -2.65 -10.65 0.69
CA ILE A 18 -2.34 -9.84 -0.49
C ILE A 18 -2.15 -8.39 -0.06
N ALA A 19 -0.92 -7.88 -0.21
CA ALA A 19 -0.53 -6.52 0.14
C ALA A 19 0.33 -5.92 -0.99
N VAL A 20 -0.24 -5.88 -2.18
CA VAL A 20 0.38 -5.34 -3.41
C VAL A 20 -0.25 -3.98 -3.76
N PRO A 21 0.20 -3.24 -4.79
CA PRO A 21 -0.50 -2.06 -5.29
C PRO A 21 -1.95 -2.36 -5.68
N LEU A 22 -2.85 -1.41 -5.39
CA LEU A 22 -4.31 -1.60 -5.48
C LEU A 22 -4.81 -2.22 -6.80
N HIS A 23 -4.23 -1.83 -7.93
CA HIS A 23 -4.65 -2.32 -9.24
C HIS A 23 -4.38 -3.82 -9.46
N LEU A 24 -3.57 -4.45 -8.61
CA LEU A 24 -3.24 -5.87 -8.67
C LEU A 24 -4.08 -6.73 -7.72
N HIS A 25 -4.83 -6.12 -6.78
CA HIS A 25 -5.58 -6.85 -5.76
C HIS A 25 -6.52 -7.88 -6.37
N ALA A 26 -7.36 -7.46 -7.33
CA ALA A 26 -8.36 -8.34 -7.94
C ALA A 26 -7.71 -9.52 -8.66
N GLN A 27 -6.72 -9.27 -9.50
CA GLN A 27 -6.06 -10.32 -10.28
C GLN A 27 -5.42 -11.37 -9.36
N VAL A 28 -4.59 -10.91 -8.40
CA VAL A 28 -3.88 -11.82 -7.49
C VAL A 28 -4.85 -12.59 -6.60
N ALA A 29 -5.93 -11.95 -6.12
CA ALA A 29 -6.95 -12.62 -5.31
C ALA A 29 -7.74 -13.67 -6.11
N ILE A 30 -8.09 -13.37 -7.36
CA ILE A 30 -8.78 -14.31 -8.25
C ILE A 30 -7.88 -15.52 -8.53
N ASP A 31 -6.62 -15.31 -8.89
CA ASP A 31 -5.68 -16.40 -9.15
C ASP A 31 -5.48 -17.28 -7.90
N ALA A 32 -5.37 -16.67 -6.72
CA ALA A 32 -5.27 -17.41 -5.47
C ALA A 32 -6.51 -18.27 -5.18
N MET A 33 -7.71 -17.71 -5.35
CA MET A 33 -8.95 -18.46 -5.13
C MET A 33 -9.17 -19.56 -6.20
N LEU A 34 -8.78 -19.33 -7.44
CA LEU A 34 -8.79 -20.36 -8.47
C LEU A 34 -7.83 -21.51 -8.17
N ALA A 35 -6.70 -21.20 -7.50
CA ALA A 35 -5.77 -22.20 -6.98
C ALA A 35 -6.22 -22.84 -5.64
N GLY A 36 -7.44 -22.54 -5.17
CA GLY A 36 -8.02 -23.15 -3.97
C GLY A 36 -7.55 -22.53 -2.65
N LYS A 37 -6.95 -21.31 -2.67
CA LYS A 37 -6.46 -20.64 -1.45
C LYS A 37 -7.48 -19.67 -0.88
N HIS A 38 -7.60 -19.61 0.44
CA HIS A 38 -8.30 -18.53 1.13
C HIS A 38 -7.55 -17.21 0.98
N VAL A 39 -8.26 -16.08 0.97
CA VAL A 39 -7.67 -14.77 0.69
C VAL A 39 -8.01 -13.75 1.78
N LEU A 40 -7.00 -13.10 2.32
CA LEU A 40 -7.10 -11.79 2.95
C LEU A 40 -6.42 -10.76 2.06
N THR A 41 -7.18 -9.84 1.44
CA THR A 41 -6.59 -8.75 0.67
C THR A 41 -6.58 -7.46 1.47
N GLU A 42 -5.55 -6.63 1.30
CA GLU A 42 -5.53 -5.29 1.86
C GLU A 42 -6.67 -4.42 1.27
N LYS A 43 -6.98 -3.35 1.96
CA LYS A 43 -7.96 -2.35 1.50
C LYS A 43 -7.35 -1.50 0.36
N LEU A 44 -8.11 -1.06 -0.57
CA LEU A 44 -9.46 -1.48 -0.95
C LEU A 44 -9.45 -2.91 -1.49
N MET A 45 -10.62 -3.56 -1.43
CA MET A 45 -10.78 -4.92 -1.96
C MET A 45 -10.31 -5.05 -3.41
N ALA A 46 -10.74 -4.12 -4.26
CA ALA A 46 -10.28 -3.99 -5.66
C ALA A 46 -10.50 -2.54 -6.13
N LYS A 47 -10.07 -2.24 -7.35
CA LYS A 47 -10.18 -0.89 -7.94
C LYS A 47 -11.59 -0.58 -8.45
N THR A 48 -12.34 -1.59 -8.88
CA THR A 48 -13.68 -1.43 -9.43
C THR A 48 -14.72 -2.30 -8.72
N VAL A 49 -15.98 -1.85 -8.74
CA VAL A 49 -17.11 -2.63 -8.21
C VAL A 49 -17.30 -3.95 -8.97
N ALA A 50 -17.01 -3.97 -10.26
CA ALA A 50 -17.08 -5.19 -11.08
C ALA A 50 -16.09 -6.24 -10.60
N GLU A 51 -14.84 -5.85 -10.34
CA GLU A 51 -13.81 -6.72 -9.77
C GLU A 51 -14.21 -7.24 -8.38
N CYS A 52 -14.68 -6.37 -7.49
CA CYS A 52 -15.16 -6.78 -6.17
C CYS A 52 -16.26 -7.85 -6.25
N LYS A 53 -17.24 -7.64 -7.13
CA LYS A 53 -18.33 -8.61 -7.35
C LYS A 53 -17.83 -9.93 -7.95
N LEU A 54 -16.84 -9.89 -8.84
CA LEU A 54 -16.23 -11.09 -9.41
C LEU A 54 -15.49 -11.88 -8.32
N MET A 55 -14.67 -11.23 -7.52
CA MET A 55 -13.96 -11.86 -6.40
C MET A 55 -14.95 -12.54 -5.44
N GLY A 56 -16.03 -11.85 -5.05
CA GLY A 56 -17.05 -12.41 -4.16
C GLY A 56 -17.79 -13.60 -4.76
N ARG A 57 -18.06 -13.60 -6.07
CA ARG A 57 -18.65 -14.76 -6.78
C ARG A 57 -17.72 -15.96 -6.77
N ILE A 58 -16.46 -15.78 -7.13
CA ILE A 58 -15.47 -16.86 -7.15
C ILE A 58 -15.27 -17.45 -5.75
N ALA A 59 -15.15 -16.60 -4.71
CA ALA A 59 -15.06 -17.06 -3.33
C ALA A 59 -16.23 -17.97 -2.95
N LYS A 60 -17.46 -17.56 -3.31
CA LYS A 60 -18.68 -18.34 -3.04
C LYS A 60 -18.69 -19.65 -3.84
N GLU A 61 -18.40 -19.61 -5.14
CA GLU A 61 -18.39 -20.79 -6.03
C GLU A 61 -17.35 -21.83 -5.61
N LYS A 62 -16.19 -21.37 -5.13
CA LYS A 62 -15.10 -22.23 -4.65
C LYS A 62 -15.20 -22.61 -3.17
N ASN A 63 -16.20 -22.09 -2.44
CA ASN A 63 -16.36 -22.27 -1.01
C ASN A 63 -15.10 -21.84 -0.22
N LEU A 64 -14.56 -20.65 -0.55
CA LEU A 64 -13.36 -20.08 0.05
C LEU A 64 -13.68 -18.83 0.84
N TYR A 65 -12.88 -18.56 1.86
CA TYR A 65 -12.92 -17.29 2.58
C TYR A 65 -12.24 -16.20 1.77
N LEU A 66 -12.92 -15.05 1.66
CA LEU A 66 -12.39 -13.80 1.13
C LEU A 66 -12.66 -12.70 2.15
N ALA A 67 -11.61 -12.16 2.73
CA ALA A 67 -11.68 -11.05 3.69
C ALA A 67 -10.93 -9.83 3.16
N THR A 68 -11.36 -8.64 3.57
CA THR A 68 -10.72 -7.36 3.21
C THR A 68 -10.15 -6.70 4.45
N GLY A 69 -8.94 -6.16 4.34
CA GLY A 69 -8.19 -5.53 5.41
C GLY A 69 -8.71 -4.16 5.88
N HIS A 70 -10.02 -3.95 5.91
CA HIS A 70 -10.63 -2.78 6.55
C HIS A 70 -10.62 -2.96 8.06
N GLN A 71 -9.51 -2.60 8.68
CA GLN A 71 -9.19 -2.94 10.07
C GLN A 71 -10.21 -2.48 11.12
N ARG A 72 -11.08 -1.50 10.79
CA ARG A 72 -12.12 -1.02 11.72
C ARG A 72 -13.19 -2.07 12.00
N HIS A 73 -13.46 -2.95 11.04
CA HIS A 73 -14.37 -4.09 11.22
C HIS A 73 -13.89 -5.12 12.25
N TYR A 74 -12.60 -5.08 12.59
CA TYR A 74 -11.99 -5.99 13.56
C TYR A 74 -11.65 -5.31 14.90
N SER A 75 -12.24 -4.13 15.15
CA SER A 75 -11.94 -3.33 16.33
C SER A 75 -13.10 -3.36 17.33
N VAL A 76 -12.85 -3.87 18.53
CA VAL A 76 -13.83 -3.89 19.63
C VAL A 76 -14.34 -2.51 20.01
N LEU A 77 -13.58 -1.45 19.73
CA LEU A 77 -14.02 -0.07 19.98
C LEU A 77 -15.14 0.33 19.01
N TYR A 78 -15.07 -0.11 17.76
CA TYR A 78 -16.13 0.12 16.78
C TYR A 78 -17.37 -0.72 17.08
N ASP A 79 -17.20 -1.98 17.48
CA ASP A 79 -18.31 -2.83 17.94
C ASP A 79 -19.03 -2.21 19.12
N ASN A 80 -18.30 -1.68 20.11
CA ASN A 80 -18.88 -0.99 21.25
C ASN A 80 -19.65 0.29 20.83
N ALA A 81 -19.09 1.08 19.91
CA ALA A 81 -19.75 2.27 19.39
C ALA A 81 -21.05 1.93 18.63
N VAL A 82 -21.05 0.86 17.83
CA VAL A 82 -22.24 0.32 17.16
C VAL A 82 -23.32 -0.07 18.19
N ASN A 83 -22.94 -0.74 19.27
CA ASN A 83 -23.86 -1.12 20.34
C ASN A 83 -24.44 0.10 21.05
N LEU A 84 -23.65 1.14 21.33
CA LEU A 84 -24.14 2.39 21.90
C LEU A 84 -25.17 3.07 21.00
N ILE A 85 -24.97 3.07 19.69
CA ILE A 85 -25.93 3.58 18.70
C ILE A 85 -27.22 2.75 18.76
N LYS A 86 -27.13 1.42 18.70
CA LYS A 86 -28.29 0.50 18.78
C LYS A 86 -29.09 0.65 20.07
N TRP A 87 -28.44 0.97 21.18
CA TRP A 87 -29.09 1.22 22.47
C TRP A 87 -29.69 2.60 22.57
N GLY A 88 -29.60 3.44 21.54
CA GLY A 88 -30.17 4.79 21.51
C GLY A 88 -29.40 5.82 22.34
N ALA A 89 -28.16 5.54 22.75
CA ALA A 89 -27.36 6.43 23.58
C ALA A 89 -27.06 7.79 22.91
N LEU A 90 -27.08 7.85 21.58
CA LEU A 90 -26.88 9.08 20.79
C LEU A 90 -28.17 9.69 20.28
N GLY A 91 -29.34 9.05 20.52
CA GLY A 91 -30.59 9.41 19.87
C GLY A 91 -30.57 9.09 18.37
N GLU A 92 -31.28 9.89 17.56
CA GLU A 92 -31.29 9.71 16.11
C GLU A 92 -29.96 10.16 15.46
N LEU A 93 -29.43 9.33 14.56
CA LEU A 93 -28.22 9.65 13.82
C LEU A 93 -28.55 10.49 12.59
N HIS A 94 -28.26 11.80 12.63
CA HIS A 94 -28.53 12.74 11.54
C HIS A 94 -27.32 13.07 10.69
N HIS A 95 -26.10 12.97 11.26
CA HIS A 95 -24.88 13.41 10.59
C HIS A 95 -23.66 12.66 11.11
N ILE A 96 -22.76 12.28 10.19
CA ILE A 96 -21.46 11.73 10.51
C ILE A 96 -20.38 12.62 9.91
N ARG A 97 -19.42 13.05 10.76
CA ARG A 97 -18.22 13.75 10.33
C ARG A 97 -17.00 12.90 10.65
N ALA A 98 -16.39 12.32 9.60
CA ALA A 98 -15.22 11.49 9.73
C ALA A 98 -13.98 12.21 9.17
N GLN A 99 -12.94 12.37 9.98
CA GLN A 99 -11.72 13.10 9.61
C GLN A 99 -10.47 12.37 10.09
N TRP A 100 -9.44 12.38 9.24
CA TRP A 100 -8.09 11.91 9.57
C TRP A 100 -7.11 13.07 9.38
N HIS A 101 -6.54 13.54 10.47
CA HIS A 101 -5.50 14.55 10.42
C HIS A 101 -4.14 13.85 10.35
N ARG A 102 -3.45 13.99 9.23
CA ARG A 102 -2.09 13.48 9.06
C ARG A 102 -1.14 14.65 8.83
N GLY A 103 0.00 14.61 9.52
CA GLY A 103 1.12 15.50 9.23
C GLY A 103 1.90 14.98 8.04
N ASN A 104 1.43 15.26 6.83
CA ASN A 104 2.17 14.94 5.62
C ASN A 104 3.30 15.97 5.45
N LEU A 105 4.42 15.72 6.12
CA LEU A 105 5.61 16.56 5.97
C LEU A 105 6.37 16.14 4.71
N PRO A 106 6.84 17.11 3.90
CA PRO A 106 7.64 16.82 2.73
C PRO A 106 8.79 15.86 3.03
N GLY A 107 8.88 14.76 2.27
CA GLY A 107 9.91 13.74 2.42
C GLY A 107 9.77 12.81 3.62
N ARG A 108 8.66 12.86 4.35
CA ARG A 108 8.37 11.98 5.50
C ARG A 108 7.04 11.24 5.39
N ASP A 109 6.30 11.42 4.31
CA ASP A 109 5.08 10.67 4.06
C ASP A 109 5.35 9.39 3.25
N SER A 110 4.42 8.44 3.31
CA SER A 110 4.49 7.19 2.57
C SER A 110 4.11 7.32 1.09
N TRP A 111 3.79 8.53 0.63
CA TRP A 111 3.39 8.80 -0.74
C TRP A 111 4.57 9.11 -1.65
N GLN A 112 5.56 9.78 -1.09
CA GLN A 112 6.75 10.23 -1.80
C GLN A 112 7.98 9.45 -1.33
N MET A 113 7.94 8.13 -1.48
CA MET A 113 9.10 7.29 -1.19
C MET A 113 10.30 7.77 -2.02
N PRO A 114 11.51 7.78 -1.44
CA PRO A 114 12.71 8.10 -2.19
C PRO A 114 12.92 7.11 -3.32
N LEU A 115 13.37 7.61 -4.46
CA LEU A 115 13.64 6.77 -5.64
C LEU A 115 15.09 6.27 -5.62
N PRO A 116 15.32 5.00 -5.98
CA PRO A 116 16.65 4.49 -6.25
C PRO A 116 17.31 5.30 -7.38
N GLY A 117 18.52 5.80 -7.13
CA GLY A 117 19.23 6.65 -8.09
C GLY A 117 18.91 8.14 -8.01
N GLY A 118 18.01 8.55 -7.13
CA GLY A 118 17.69 9.95 -6.85
C GLY A 118 16.75 10.61 -7.85
N GLU A 119 16.46 11.86 -7.60
CA GLU A 119 15.48 12.67 -8.34
C GLU A 119 16.16 13.95 -8.86
N ILE A 120 15.73 14.39 -10.03
CA ILE A 120 16.04 15.72 -10.54
C ILE A 120 14.85 16.62 -10.22
N PRO A 121 15.04 17.78 -9.55
CA PRO A 121 13.96 18.72 -9.31
C PRO A 121 13.30 19.19 -10.63
N ILE A 122 12.03 19.51 -10.59
CA ILE A 122 11.32 20.07 -11.76
C ILE A 122 12.07 21.32 -12.25
N GLY A 123 12.47 21.33 -13.51
CA GLY A 123 13.26 22.42 -14.11
C GLY A 123 14.75 22.41 -13.73
N GLY A 124 15.20 21.41 -13.00
CA GLY A 124 16.62 21.20 -12.69
C GLY A 124 17.36 20.42 -13.79
N GLU A 125 18.67 20.36 -13.66
CA GLU A 125 19.57 19.60 -14.55
C GLU A 125 20.10 18.33 -13.85
N GLU A 126 20.74 17.44 -14.59
CA GLU A 126 21.35 16.21 -14.04
C GLU A 126 22.32 16.47 -12.88
N LYS A 127 23.00 17.62 -12.91
CA LYS A 127 23.90 18.05 -11.80
C LYS A 127 23.15 18.34 -10.49
N ASP A 128 21.83 18.62 -10.58
CA ASP A 128 20.98 18.94 -9.43
C ASP A 128 20.35 17.65 -8.81
N ARG A 129 20.68 16.49 -9.36
CA ARG A 129 20.16 15.21 -8.89
C ARG A 129 20.47 15.00 -7.39
N PHE A 130 19.46 14.70 -6.63
CA PHE A 130 19.55 14.45 -5.20
C PHE A 130 19.12 13.01 -4.87
N ASP A 131 20.09 12.19 -4.50
CA ASP A 131 19.84 10.81 -4.11
C ASP A 131 19.67 10.68 -2.59
N LYS A 132 18.41 10.67 -2.15
CA LYS A 132 18.04 10.52 -0.74
C LYS A 132 18.48 9.16 -0.17
N ILE A 133 18.48 8.11 -0.99
CA ILE A 133 18.84 6.75 -0.55
C ILE A 133 20.35 6.71 -0.30
N ALA A 134 21.18 7.11 -1.25
CA ALA A 134 22.62 7.11 -1.09
C ALA A 134 23.10 8.01 0.05
N ASN A 135 22.48 9.19 0.20
CA ASN A 135 22.76 10.08 1.32
C ASN A 135 22.30 9.50 2.68
N GLY A 136 21.16 8.79 2.66
CA GLY A 136 20.66 8.06 3.83
C GLY A 136 21.60 6.95 4.28
N ILE A 137 22.13 6.14 3.37
CA ILE A 137 23.13 5.10 3.65
C ILE A 137 24.34 5.70 4.34
N LYS A 138 24.95 6.74 3.76
CA LYS A 138 26.11 7.42 4.36
C LYS A 138 25.83 7.97 5.76
N SER A 139 24.62 8.45 6.00
CA SER A 139 24.19 8.96 7.30
C SER A 139 24.00 7.82 8.31
N LEU A 140 23.33 6.74 7.91
CA LEU A 140 23.06 5.58 8.76
C LEU A 140 24.35 4.84 9.13
N GLU A 141 25.29 4.67 8.21
CA GLU A 141 26.62 4.09 8.50
C GLU A 141 27.34 4.84 9.61
N ARG A 142 27.31 6.18 9.56
CA ARG A 142 27.90 7.02 10.61
C ARG A 142 27.17 6.85 11.96
N GLN A 143 25.83 6.77 11.95
CA GLN A 143 25.04 6.56 13.15
C GLN A 143 25.29 5.19 13.78
N VAL A 144 25.29 4.11 12.98
CA VAL A 144 25.60 2.74 13.42
C VAL A 144 26.98 2.67 14.07
N LYS A 145 27.98 3.35 13.46
CA LYS A 145 29.35 3.38 14.00
C LYS A 145 29.43 4.14 15.32
N ALA A 146 28.64 5.18 15.52
CA ALA A 146 28.65 6.02 16.70
C ALA A 146 27.79 5.49 17.86
N GLU A 147 26.78 4.66 17.56
CA GLU A 147 25.83 4.14 18.53
C GLU A 147 26.45 3.11 19.47
N LYS A 148 26.24 3.28 20.77
CA LYS A 148 26.77 2.41 21.82
C LYS A 148 25.71 1.51 22.45
N ASP A 149 24.44 1.90 22.41
CA ASP A 149 23.35 1.07 22.90
C ASP A 149 23.09 -0.09 21.92
N PRO A 150 23.16 -1.35 22.38
CA PRO A 150 23.00 -2.51 21.49
C PRO A 150 21.64 -2.58 20.78
N VAL A 151 20.56 -2.18 21.47
CA VAL A 151 19.20 -2.25 20.91
C VAL A 151 19.02 -1.15 19.86
N ALA A 152 19.41 0.08 20.18
CA ALA A 152 19.39 1.19 19.23
C ALA A 152 20.28 0.91 18.01
N LYS A 153 21.45 0.33 18.22
CA LYS A 153 22.35 -0.08 17.14
C LYS A 153 21.72 -1.10 16.21
N GLN A 154 21.11 -2.16 16.76
CA GLN A 154 20.42 -3.18 15.94
C GLN A 154 19.28 -2.57 15.12
N MET A 155 18.52 -1.62 15.66
CA MET A 155 17.49 -0.89 14.90
C MET A 155 18.08 -0.06 13.75
N LEU A 156 19.21 0.61 13.97
CA LEU A 156 19.91 1.35 12.93
C LEU A 156 20.50 0.45 11.86
N GLU A 157 21.04 -0.71 12.23
CA GLU A 157 21.56 -1.72 11.31
C GLU A 157 20.41 -2.29 10.44
N GLY A 158 19.25 -2.58 11.01
CA GLY A 158 18.06 -3.00 10.24
C GLY A 158 17.61 -1.93 9.25
N LYS A 159 17.62 -0.66 9.66
CA LYS A 159 17.29 0.47 8.78
C LYS A 159 18.34 0.67 7.68
N LEU A 160 19.61 0.51 8.01
CA LEU A 160 20.71 0.56 7.02
C LEU A 160 20.56 -0.56 5.98
N ALA A 161 20.28 -1.78 6.41
CA ALA A 161 20.05 -2.92 5.52
C ALA A 161 18.89 -2.66 4.55
N GLN A 162 17.79 -2.04 5.03
CA GLN A 162 16.67 -1.64 4.17
C GLN A 162 17.10 -0.60 3.11
N TYR A 163 17.87 0.41 3.49
CA TYR A 163 18.35 1.43 2.56
C TYR A 163 19.31 0.84 1.51
N ILE A 164 20.17 -0.10 1.90
CA ILE A 164 21.04 -0.84 0.98
C ILE A 164 20.22 -1.67 0.00
N ALA A 165 19.17 -2.35 0.46
CA ALA A 165 18.26 -3.09 -0.40
C ALA A 165 17.57 -2.17 -1.43
N TRP A 166 17.10 -0.99 -1.02
CA TRP A 166 16.54 0.00 -1.95
C TRP A 166 17.56 0.51 -2.96
N ASP A 167 18.82 0.73 -2.55
CA ASP A 167 19.88 1.16 -3.48
C ASP A 167 20.20 0.06 -4.52
N SER A 168 20.07 -1.21 -4.14
CA SER A 168 20.27 -2.32 -5.07
C SER A 168 19.25 -2.32 -6.23
N ASP A 169 18.07 -1.73 -6.04
CA ASP A 169 17.07 -1.59 -7.09
C ASP A 169 17.39 -0.51 -8.13
N LYS A 170 18.44 0.28 -7.89
CA LYS A 170 18.92 1.31 -8.81
C LYS A 170 19.28 0.73 -10.19
N ASN A 171 19.93 -0.43 -10.20
CA ASN A 171 20.34 -1.11 -11.41
C ASN A 171 19.25 -2.10 -11.87
N GLY A 172 18.63 -1.83 -13.02
CA GLY A 172 17.60 -2.69 -13.61
C GLY A 172 16.20 -2.54 -13.02
N GLY A 173 16.00 -1.69 -12.01
CA GLY A 173 14.66 -1.44 -11.42
C GLY A 173 13.67 -0.87 -12.43
N GLN A 174 14.11 0.04 -13.28
CA GLN A 174 13.29 0.62 -14.36
C GLN A 174 12.84 -0.46 -15.35
N GLU A 175 13.76 -1.31 -15.80
CA GLU A 175 13.45 -2.40 -16.75
C GLU A 175 12.47 -3.40 -16.12
N ARG A 176 12.70 -3.80 -14.87
CA ARG A 176 11.79 -4.69 -14.14
C ARG A 176 10.41 -4.08 -13.97
N ALA A 177 10.32 -2.78 -13.66
CA ALA A 177 9.04 -2.09 -13.55
C ALA A 177 8.26 -2.14 -14.86
N LEU A 178 8.92 -1.85 -16.00
CA LEU A 178 8.32 -1.98 -17.34
C LEU A 178 7.84 -3.41 -17.63
N GLN A 179 8.65 -4.44 -17.31
CA GLN A 179 8.30 -5.85 -17.49
C GLN A 179 7.06 -6.26 -16.68
N HIS A 180 6.82 -5.61 -15.54
CA HIS A 180 5.64 -5.82 -14.69
C HIS A 180 4.48 -4.87 -14.97
N GLY A 181 4.50 -4.18 -16.12
CA GLY A 181 3.38 -3.38 -16.62
C GLY A 181 3.28 -1.97 -16.05
N PHE A 182 4.27 -1.51 -15.27
CA PHE A 182 4.41 -0.10 -14.93
C PHE A 182 4.89 0.69 -16.14
N GLN A 183 4.61 2.00 -16.22
CA GLN A 183 4.77 2.76 -17.45
C GLN A 183 5.49 4.07 -17.22
N ASP A 184 6.32 4.45 -18.18
CA ASP A 184 6.77 5.83 -18.31
C ASP A 184 5.62 6.71 -18.75
N PHE A 185 5.58 7.95 -18.29
CA PHE A 185 4.54 8.91 -18.64
C PHE A 185 5.05 10.34 -18.63
N GLU A 186 4.70 11.10 -19.67
CA GLU A 186 4.93 12.54 -19.71
C GLU A 186 3.78 13.29 -19.07
N LEU A 187 4.07 14.04 -18.02
CA LEU A 187 3.11 14.87 -17.31
C LEU A 187 2.98 16.25 -17.97
N PRO A 188 1.79 16.88 -17.92
CA PRO A 188 1.66 18.31 -18.22
C PRO A 188 2.69 19.10 -17.40
N ALA A 189 3.29 20.13 -17.93
CA ALA A 189 4.37 20.91 -17.33
C ALA A 189 5.80 20.33 -17.48
N GLY A 190 5.98 19.33 -18.35
CA GLY A 190 7.32 18.89 -18.75
C GLY A 190 8.05 18.00 -17.72
N HIS A 191 7.34 17.49 -16.70
CA HIS A 191 7.89 16.45 -15.83
C HIS A 191 7.59 15.08 -16.40
N SER A 192 8.61 14.23 -16.54
CA SER A 192 8.41 12.82 -16.90
C SER A 192 8.45 11.94 -15.65
N ARG A 193 7.52 11.00 -15.59
CA ARG A 193 7.45 9.98 -14.58
C ARG A 193 7.95 8.66 -15.15
N SER A 194 8.94 8.06 -14.53
CA SER A 194 9.43 6.73 -14.94
C SER A 194 8.53 5.60 -14.44
N ALA A 195 8.62 4.42 -15.07
CA ALA A 195 7.93 3.22 -14.60
C ALA A 195 8.39 2.81 -13.18
N LEU A 196 9.66 3.01 -12.86
CA LEU A 196 10.18 2.82 -11.51
C LEU A 196 9.53 3.77 -10.50
N GLU A 197 9.33 5.04 -10.87
CA GLU A 197 8.62 5.99 -10.02
C GLU A 197 7.15 5.58 -9.85
N GLU A 198 6.50 5.13 -10.89
CA GLU A 198 5.13 4.63 -10.78
C GLU A 198 5.02 3.44 -9.82
N LEU A 199 5.98 2.51 -9.86
CA LEU A 199 6.06 1.40 -8.92
C LEU A 199 6.31 1.87 -7.48
N CYS A 200 7.35 2.67 -7.25
CA CYS A 200 7.73 3.13 -5.90
C CYS A 200 6.67 4.03 -5.27
N ARG A 201 5.99 4.85 -6.07
CA ARG A 201 5.00 5.85 -5.66
C ARG A 201 3.60 5.52 -6.16
N TRP A 202 3.27 4.25 -6.30
CA TRP A 202 2.03 3.75 -6.88
C TRP A 202 0.75 4.40 -6.32
N ARG A 203 0.79 4.86 -5.07
CA ARG A 203 -0.34 5.54 -4.41
C ARG A 203 -0.68 6.89 -5.01
N LEU A 204 0.26 7.56 -5.67
CA LEU A 204 0.06 8.89 -6.26
C LEU A 204 -0.69 8.84 -7.58
N TRP A 205 -0.73 7.68 -8.24
CA TRP A 205 -1.22 7.58 -9.61
C TRP A 205 -2.61 6.93 -9.65
N GLU A 206 -3.50 7.55 -10.41
CA GLU A 206 -4.87 7.03 -10.56
C GLU A 206 -4.87 5.62 -11.15
N ARG A 207 -3.97 5.33 -12.07
CA ARG A 207 -3.85 4.01 -12.71
C ARG A 207 -3.54 2.88 -11.70
N THR A 208 -2.70 3.12 -10.72
CA THR A 208 -2.17 2.10 -9.80
C THR A 208 -2.79 2.16 -8.39
N GLY A 209 -3.14 3.36 -7.89
CA GLY A 209 -3.64 3.56 -6.53
C GLY A 209 -5.08 4.05 -6.44
N GLY A 210 -5.62 4.70 -7.47
CA GLY A 210 -6.96 5.30 -7.42
C GLY A 210 -7.06 6.62 -6.64
N GLY A 211 -5.93 7.23 -6.28
CA GLY A 211 -5.85 8.55 -5.65
C GLY A 211 -6.11 8.57 -4.14
N LEU A 212 -6.10 9.79 -3.59
CA LEU A 212 -6.19 10.02 -2.14
C LEU A 212 -7.48 9.50 -1.51
N MET A 213 -8.60 9.58 -2.23
CA MET A 213 -9.89 9.11 -1.73
C MET A 213 -9.90 7.58 -1.57
N ALA A 214 -9.31 6.84 -2.52
CA ALA A 214 -9.16 5.40 -2.42
C ALA A 214 -8.21 5.01 -1.28
N GLU A 215 -7.09 5.70 -1.16
CA GLU A 215 -6.04 5.33 -0.21
C GLU A 215 -6.34 5.72 1.25
N LEU A 216 -6.90 6.89 1.50
CA LEU A 216 -7.18 7.39 2.84
C LEU A 216 -8.69 7.59 3.09
N GLY A 217 -9.41 8.21 2.17
CA GLY A 217 -10.83 8.48 2.30
C GLY A 217 -11.68 7.23 2.49
N SER A 218 -11.23 6.09 1.96
CA SER A 218 -11.87 4.79 2.16
C SER A 218 -12.03 4.42 3.64
N HIS A 219 -11.07 4.76 4.49
CA HIS A 219 -11.17 4.50 5.93
C HIS A 219 -12.27 5.29 6.61
N GLN A 220 -12.48 6.55 6.20
CA GLN A 220 -13.55 7.39 6.74
C GLN A 220 -14.91 6.91 6.24
N MET A 221 -15.01 6.55 4.97
CA MET A 221 -16.24 6.00 4.39
C MET A 221 -16.60 4.66 5.02
N ASP A 222 -15.62 3.78 5.24
CA ASP A 222 -15.78 2.51 5.91
C ASP A 222 -16.28 2.68 7.35
N ALA A 223 -15.67 3.58 8.14
CA ALA A 223 -16.09 3.88 9.48
C ALA A 223 -17.56 4.42 9.53
N ALA A 224 -17.91 5.31 8.60
CA ALA A 224 -19.28 5.80 8.47
C ALA A 224 -20.25 4.66 8.13
N GLY A 225 -19.87 3.75 7.22
CA GLY A 225 -20.63 2.56 6.86
C GLY A 225 -20.89 1.63 8.05
N ILE A 226 -19.86 1.39 8.89
CA ILE A 226 -20.01 0.59 10.11
C ILE A 226 -21.07 1.20 11.03
N PHE A 227 -21.05 2.51 11.27
CA PHE A 227 -22.01 3.16 12.15
C PHE A 227 -23.42 3.22 11.55
N CYS A 228 -23.54 3.45 10.23
CA CYS A 228 -24.83 3.40 9.54
C CYS A 228 -25.46 1.99 9.56
N SER A 229 -24.66 0.94 9.63
CA SER A 229 -25.17 -0.43 9.74
C SER A 229 -25.83 -0.75 11.09
N ALA A 230 -25.69 0.16 12.07
CA ALA A 230 -26.33 0.06 13.37
C ALA A 230 -27.81 0.50 13.36
N LEU A 231 -28.23 1.21 12.31
CA LEU A 231 -29.59 1.71 12.10
C LEU A 231 -30.47 0.67 11.42
#